data_7ac813319923641b5b9c82b055290d5c
#
_entry.id   7ac813319923641b5b9c82b055290d5c
#
_cell.length_a   1.000
_cell.length_b   1.000
_cell.length_c   1.000
_cell.angle_alpha   90.00
_cell.angle_beta   90.00
_cell.angle_gamma   90.00
#
_symmetry.space_group_name_H-M   'P 1'
#
loop_
_entity.id
_entity.type
_entity.pdbx_description
1 polymer ?
#
loop_
_entity_poly.entity_id
_entity_poly.type
_entity_poly.pdbx_seq_one_letter_code
_entity_poly.pdbx_strand_id
1 'polypeptide(L)'
;PDSDLSLLMSYMNARHANMRFTYESESNDCIHFIGLTITHNVAENNTHRYVTSVYRKPTSTSLFMNFNSFVPLMYRLSVFKCLVSRALRLCSTWNLFHLEINCIRSMLLRNAYPSWLLDRIIRNSVSNFVNPNVKFGPHKDRLYIGLPFLGKSTDGLRRSIKAICKQFIPNKDVIIYFKPGRRVANFFRLKDVTPLELRSC
;
A
#
# COMPACT_ATOMS: atom_id res chain seq x y z
N PRO A 1 33.51 -12.16 -12.96
CA PRO A 1 32.23 -11.53 -12.63
C PRO A 1 32.37 -10.13 -12.03
N ASP A 2 33.30 -9.91 -11.05
CA ASP A 2 33.48 -8.60 -10.40
C ASP A 2 34.12 -7.55 -11.34
N SER A 3 34.96 -7.98 -12.26
CA SER A 3 35.57 -7.12 -13.30
C SER A 3 34.51 -6.55 -14.25
N ASP A 4 33.54 -7.34 -14.66
CA ASP A 4 32.51 -6.94 -15.58
C ASP A 4 31.51 -5.98 -14.95
N LEU A 5 31.22 -6.18 -13.65
CA LEU A 5 30.37 -5.30 -12.88
C LEU A 5 31.03 -3.93 -12.66
N SER A 6 32.32 -3.91 -12.34
CA SER A 6 33.08 -2.66 -12.15
C SER A 6 33.18 -1.88 -13.47
N LEU A 7 33.34 -2.55 -14.59
CA LEU A 7 33.37 -1.94 -15.93
C LEU A 7 31.99 -1.34 -16.26
N LEU A 8 30.91 -2.07 -16.01
CA LEU A 8 29.54 -1.60 -16.19
C LEU A 8 29.26 -0.34 -15.35
N MET A 9 29.66 -0.38 -14.07
CA MET A 9 29.48 0.75 -13.15
C MET A 9 30.25 1.99 -13.60
N SER A 10 31.47 1.80 -14.05
CA SER A 10 32.31 2.87 -14.62
C SER A 10 31.64 3.49 -15.86
N TYR A 11 31.15 2.66 -16.76
CA TYR A 11 30.44 3.10 -17.97
C TYR A 11 29.15 3.86 -17.64
N MET A 12 28.33 3.35 -16.71
CA MET A 12 27.08 3.99 -16.29
C MET A 12 27.33 5.34 -15.63
N ASN A 13 28.34 5.43 -14.77
CA ASN A 13 28.67 6.67 -14.04
C ASN A 13 29.37 7.73 -14.91
N ALA A 14 29.92 7.34 -16.05
CA ALA A 14 30.50 8.28 -17.03
C ALA A 14 29.45 8.98 -17.91
N ARG A 15 28.18 8.52 -17.90
CA ARG A 15 27.13 9.04 -18.79
C ARG A 15 26.63 10.44 -18.41
N HIS A 16 26.60 10.77 -17.12
CA HIS A 16 26.08 12.06 -16.68
C HIS A 16 26.75 12.51 -15.38
N ALA A 17 27.21 13.77 -15.32
CA ALA A 17 27.99 14.30 -14.20
C ALA A 17 27.20 14.31 -12.85
N ASN A 18 25.89 14.51 -12.90
CA ASN A 18 25.02 14.63 -11.73
C ASN A 18 24.29 13.33 -11.36
N MET A 19 24.57 12.21 -12.04
CA MET A 19 23.98 10.91 -11.74
C MET A 19 25.06 9.93 -11.31
N ARG A 20 24.86 9.29 -10.16
CA ARG A 20 25.71 8.21 -9.68
C ARG A 20 24.89 6.95 -9.47
N PHE A 21 25.36 5.86 -10.04
CA PHE A 21 24.81 4.53 -9.85
C PHE A 21 25.66 3.80 -8.81
N THR A 22 25.00 3.06 -7.96
CA THR A 22 25.59 2.10 -7.00
C THR A 22 24.97 0.74 -7.25
N TYR A 23 25.65 -0.31 -6.81
CA TYR A 23 25.09 -1.66 -6.87
C TYR A 23 25.09 -2.27 -5.47
N GLU A 24 24.19 -3.21 -5.28
CA GLU A 24 24.11 -4.04 -4.08
C GLU A 24 24.28 -5.49 -4.53
N SER A 25 25.22 -6.20 -3.91
CA SER A 25 25.43 -7.62 -4.15
C SER A 25 24.56 -8.45 -3.18
N GLU A 26 24.28 -9.66 -3.58
CA GLU A 26 23.69 -10.68 -2.71
C GLU A 26 24.61 -10.92 -1.51
N SER A 27 24.03 -10.99 -0.32
CA SER A 27 24.72 -11.28 0.93
C SER A 27 23.98 -12.38 1.67
N ASN A 28 24.69 -13.46 2.06
CA ASN A 28 24.09 -14.64 2.72
C ASN A 28 22.89 -15.21 1.95
N ASP A 29 23.05 -15.43 0.66
CA ASP A 29 21.98 -15.94 -0.24
C ASP A 29 20.72 -15.09 -0.22
N CYS A 30 20.85 -13.80 0.08
CA CYS A 30 19.73 -12.88 0.24
C CYS A 30 20.00 -11.52 -0.39
N ILE A 31 18.99 -10.95 -1.07
CA ILE A 31 19.01 -9.58 -1.56
C ILE A 31 17.68 -8.89 -1.28
N HIS A 32 17.73 -7.60 -0.98
CA HIS A 32 16.54 -6.78 -0.72
C HIS A 32 16.26 -5.86 -1.92
N PHE A 33 15.09 -5.99 -2.52
CA PHE A 33 14.71 -5.21 -3.68
C PHE A 33 13.28 -4.68 -3.56
N ILE A 34 13.12 -3.37 -3.58
CA ILE A 34 11.80 -2.64 -3.55
C ILE A 34 10.83 -3.22 -2.52
N GLY A 35 11.31 -3.42 -1.27
CA GLY A 35 10.50 -3.95 -0.17
C GLY A 35 10.17 -5.44 -0.28
N LEU A 36 10.93 -6.16 -1.06
CA LEU A 36 10.94 -7.60 -1.22
C LEU A 36 12.27 -8.14 -0.73
N THR A 37 12.26 -9.24 0.00
CA THR A 37 13.43 -10.05 0.29
C THR A 37 13.39 -11.24 -0.65
N ILE A 38 14.46 -11.45 -1.40
CA ILE A 38 14.66 -12.61 -2.27
C ILE A 38 15.74 -13.45 -1.62
N THR A 39 15.43 -14.69 -1.29
CA THR A 39 16.37 -15.64 -0.72
C THR A 39 16.61 -16.78 -1.71
N HIS A 40 17.87 -17.08 -1.96
CA HIS A 40 18.30 -18.15 -2.81
C HIS A 40 18.47 -19.43 -2.00
N ASN A 41 17.71 -20.45 -2.31
CA ASN A 41 17.81 -21.74 -1.67
C ASN A 41 18.30 -22.78 -2.70
N VAL A 42 19.34 -23.49 -2.36
CA VAL A 42 19.83 -24.65 -3.13
C VAL A 42 19.28 -25.91 -2.47
N ALA A 43 18.44 -26.66 -3.19
CA ALA A 43 17.94 -27.94 -2.71
C ALA A 43 19.04 -29.01 -2.84
N GLU A 44 18.88 -30.12 -2.12
CA GLU A 44 19.83 -31.28 -2.10
C GLU A 44 20.13 -31.81 -3.51
N ASN A 45 19.20 -31.65 -4.45
CA ASN A 45 19.34 -32.05 -5.85
C ASN A 45 20.06 -31.03 -6.73
N ASN A 46 20.75 -30.07 -6.13
CA ASN A 46 21.38 -28.94 -6.81
C ASN A 46 20.40 -28.05 -7.64
N THR A 47 19.10 -28.11 -7.32
CA THR A 47 18.11 -27.22 -7.94
C THR A 47 18.05 -25.89 -7.19
N HIS A 48 18.27 -24.81 -7.93
CA HIS A 48 18.19 -23.45 -7.41
C HIS A 48 16.75 -22.99 -7.31
N ARG A 49 16.32 -22.53 -6.14
CA ARG A 49 14.98 -21.99 -5.90
C ARG A 49 15.08 -20.63 -5.25
N TYR A 50 14.28 -19.69 -5.73
CA TYR A 50 14.15 -18.37 -5.12
C TYR A 50 12.87 -18.33 -4.29
N VAL A 51 13.02 -17.90 -3.05
CA VAL A 51 11.90 -17.72 -2.12
C VAL A 51 11.77 -16.23 -1.81
N THR A 52 10.56 -15.72 -1.85
CA THR A 52 10.30 -14.29 -1.67
C THR A 52 9.47 -14.03 -0.43
N SER A 53 9.77 -12.93 0.26
CA SER A 53 9.05 -12.45 1.44
C SER A 53 9.03 -10.92 1.50
N VAL A 54 8.22 -10.37 2.40
CA VAL A 54 8.12 -8.91 2.58
C VAL A 54 9.34 -8.39 3.33
N TYR A 55 10.07 -7.47 2.71
CA TYR A 55 11.15 -6.75 3.37
C TYR A 55 10.64 -5.52 4.12
N ARG A 56 11.14 -5.34 5.33
CA ARG A 56 10.98 -4.12 6.12
C ARG A 56 12.33 -3.56 6.48
N LYS A 57 12.52 -2.27 6.21
CA LYS A 57 13.74 -1.58 6.63
C LYS A 57 13.86 -1.65 8.16
N PRO A 58 15.07 -1.82 8.72
CA PRO A 58 15.30 -1.80 10.17
C PRO A 58 14.79 -0.51 10.85
N THR A 59 14.79 0.60 10.11
CA THR A 59 14.30 1.90 10.57
C THR A 59 12.76 2.01 10.55
N SER A 60 12.03 0.97 10.15
CA SER A 60 10.56 1.00 10.12
C SER A 60 10.00 1.06 11.53
N THR A 61 9.29 2.14 11.85
CA THR A 61 8.65 2.33 13.15
C THR A 61 7.39 1.50 13.34
N SER A 62 6.86 0.92 12.29
CA SER A 62 5.56 0.20 12.28
C SER A 62 4.38 1.06 12.76
N LEU A 63 4.53 2.39 12.68
CA LEU A 63 3.46 3.33 12.98
C LEU A 63 2.59 3.51 11.75
N PHE A 64 1.31 3.28 11.95
CA PHE A 64 0.27 3.48 10.94
C PHE A 64 -0.80 4.43 11.49
N MET A 65 -1.78 4.74 10.65
CA MET A 65 -2.95 5.48 11.08
C MET A 65 -3.63 4.77 12.26
N ASN A 66 -3.77 5.44 13.40
CA ASN A 66 -4.46 4.88 14.57
C ASN A 66 -5.94 4.62 14.24
N PHE A 67 -6.48 3.52 14.74
CA PHE A 67 -7.87 3.15 14.48
C PHE A 67 -8.88 4.19 14.99
N ASN A 68 -8.53 4.93 16.05
CA ASN A 68 -9.38 5.97 16.64
C ASN A 68 -9.22 7.34 15.95
N SER A 69 -8.39 7.46 14.91
CA SER A 69 -8.23 8.72 14.17
C SER A 69 -9.55 9.19 13.57
N PHE A 70 -9.77 10.51 13.56
CA PHE A 70 -10.96 11.12 12.99
C PHE A 70 -10.86 11.17 11.44
N VAL A 71 -10.98 9.99 10.84
CA VAL A 71 -10.98 9.79 9.38
C VAL A 71 -12.04 8.75 9.00
N PRO A 72 -12.53 8.76 7.77
CA PRO A 72 -13.48 7.74 7.30
C PRO A 72 -12.96 6.33 7.54
N LEU A 73 -13.85 5.43 7.99
CA LEU A 73 -13.51 4.03 8.27
C LEU A 73 -12.82 3.35 7.08
N MET A 74 -13.26 3.66 5.86
CA MET A 74 -12.68 3.10 4.64
C MET A 74 -11.17 3.37 4.51
N TYR A 75 -10.68 4.53 4.93
CA TYR A 75 -9.25 4.86 4.88
C TYR A 75 -8.46 4.09 5.94
N ARG A 76 -9.01 3.95 7.14
CA ARG A 76 -8.42 3.12 8.20
C ARG A 76 -8.28 1.66 7.75
N LEU A 77 -9.32 1.12 7.12
CA LEU A 77 -9.33 -0.26 6.62
C LEU A 77 -8.47 -0.46 5.37
N SER A 78 -8.27 0.57 4.54
CA SER A 78 -7.48 0.46 3.32
C SER A 78 -6.01 0.16 3.59
N VAL A 79 -5.44 0.75 4.64
CA VAL A 79 -4.05 0.46 5.06
C VAL A 79 -3.89 -1.03 5.33
N PHE A 80 -4.78 -1.59 6.13
CA PHE A 80 -4.72 -3.01 6.47
C PHE A 80 -4.92 -3.92 5.24
N LYS A 81 -5.92 -3.65 4.42
CA LYS A 81 -6.15 -4.41 3.19
C LYS A 81 -4.93 -4.37 2.26
N CYS A 82 -4.26 -3.22 2.18
CA CYS A 82 -3.04 -3.07 1.39
C CYS A 82 -1.92 -3.96 1.92
N LEU A 83 -1.69 -3.98 3.24
CA LEU A 83 -0.67 -4.82 3.87
C LEU A 83 -0.92 -6.32 3.63
N VAL A 84 -2.15 -6.79 3.86
CA VAL A 84 -2.52 -8.19 3.62
C VAL A 84 -2.41 -8.57 2.15
N SER A 85 -2.90 -7.72 1.25
CA SER A 85 -2.79 -7.94 -0.20
C SER A 85 -1.34 -7.96 -0.68
N ARG A 86 -0.46 -7.15 -0.06
CA ARG A 86 0.97 -7.17 -0.31
C ARG A 86 1.58 -8.48 0.16
N ALA A 87 1.27 -8.95 1.37
CA ALA A 87 1.74 -10.22 1.90
C ALA A 87 1.34 -11.40 0.99
N LEU A 88 0.07 -11.44 0.54
CA LEU A 88 -0.45 -12.49 -0.36
C LEU A 88 0.27 -12.53 -1.72
N ARG A 89 0.75 -11.37 -2.21
CA ARG A 89 1.42 -11.29 -3.52
C ARG A 89 2.92 -11.49 -3.44
N LEU A 90 3.55 -11.12 -2.32
CA LEU A 90 5.00 -11.10 -2.20
C LEU A 90 5.56 -12.35 -1.50
N CYS A 91 4.80 -13.01 -0.64
CA CYS A 91 5.25 -14.23 0.00
C CYS A 91 5.05 -15.44 -0.93
N SER A 92 6.12 -16.12 -1.27
CA SER A 92 6.08 -17.29 -2.17
C SER A 92 5.57 -18.55 -1.50
N THR A 93 5.54 -18.60 -0.16
CA THR A 93 5.05 -19.75 0.62
C THR A 93 4.03 -19.34 1.67
N TRP A 94 3.12 -20.24 2.01
CA TRP A 94 2.13 -20.00 3.07
C TRP A 94 2.77 -19.78 4.45
N ASN A 95 3.90 -20.42 4.73
CA ASN A 95 4.63 -20.22 5.99
C ASN A 95 5.12 -18.77 6.11
N LEU A 96 5.73 -18.21 5.06
CA LEU A 96 6.18 -16.82 5.03
C LEU A 96 4.99 -15.85 5.09
N PHE A 97 3.89 -16.18 4.42
CA PHE A 97 2.66 -15.42 4.54
C PHE A 97 2.13 -15.39 5.98
N HIS A 98 2.10 -16.52 6.68
CA HIS A 98 1.65 -16.59 8.08
C HIS A 98 2.55 -15.78 9.01
N LEU A 99 3.88 -15.86 8.84
CA LEU A 99 4.82 -15.02 9.59
C LEU A 99 4.55 -13.54 9.36
N GLU A 100 4.36 -13.15 8.11
CA GLU A 100 4.06 -11.77 7.75
C GLU A 100 2.72 -11.29 8.32
N ILE A 101 1.67 -12.11 8.28
CA ILE A 101 0.35 -11.81 8.88
C ILE A 101 0.45 -11.62 10.39
N ASN A 102 1.23 -12.43 11.09
CA ASN A 102 1.46 -12.27 12.53
C ASN A 102 2.17 -10.94 12.84
N CYS A 103 3.14 -10.56 12.00
CA CYS A 103 3.81 -9.27 12.11
C CYS A 103 2.82 -8.11 11.87
N ILE A 104 2.00 -8.17 10.81
CA ILE A 104 0.98 -7.17 10.51
C ILE A 104 -0.04 -7.07 11.65
N ARG A 105 -0.48 -8.21 12.20
CA ARG A 105 -1.40 -8.27 13.34
C ARG A 105 -0.84 -7.52 14.54
N SER A 106 0.41 -7.81 14.92
CA SER A 106 1.08 -7.17 16.05
C SER A 106 1.22 -5.66 15.86
N MET A 107 1.56 -5.22 14.64
CA MET A 107 1.65 -3.80 14.31
C MET A 107 0.30 -3.09 14.43
N LEU A 108 -0.77 -3.70 13.92
CA LEU A 108 -2.10 -3.08 13.92
C LEU A 108 -2.74 -3.07 15.31
N LEU A 109 -2.52 -4.11 16.12
CA LEU A 109 -2.94 -4.10 17.54
C LEU A 109 -2.31 -2.93 18.29
N ARG A 110 -1.02 -2.65 18.08
CA ARG A 110 -0.36 -1.47 18.66
C ARG A 110 -0.93 -0.14 18.16
N ASN A 111 -1.56 -0.12 16.98
CA ASN A 111 -2.27 1.04 16.44
C ASN A 111 -3.78 1.03 16.74
N ALA A 112 -4.19 0.33 17.81
CA ALA A 112 -5.56 0.25 18.35
C ALA A 112 -6.60 -0.39 17.42
N TYR A 113 -6.19 -1.22 16.45
CA TYR A 113 -7.15 -1.97 15.64
C TYR A 113 -7.71 -3.16 16.45
N PRO A 114 -9.04 -3.36 16.49
CA PRO A 114 -9.63 -4.48 17.22
C PRO A 114 -9.35 -5.83 16.53
N SER A 115 -9.01 -6.86 17.33
CA SER A 115 -8.61 -8.19 16.83
C SER A 115 -9.66 -8.84 15.92
N TRP A 116 -10.95 -8.78 16.29
CA TRP A 116 -12.03 -9.34 15.48
C TRP A 116 -12.09 -8.77 14.05
N LEU A 117 -11.74 -7.48 13.91
CA LEU A 117 -11.72 -6.81 12.62
C LEU A 117 -10.53 -7.30 11.77
N LEU A 118 -9.38 -7.54 12.43
CA LEU A 118 -8.19 -8.08 11.76
C LEU A 118 -8.49 -9.47 11.19
N ASP A 119 -9.07 -10.35 11.98
CA ASP A 119 -9.42 -11.72 11.55
C ASP A 119 -10.40 -11.73 10.38
N ARG A 120 -11.40 -10.85 10.44
CA ARG A 120 -12.39 -10.71 9.37
C ARG A 120 -11.74 -10.25 8.06
N ILE A 121 -10.85 -9.27 8.10
CA ILE A 121 -10.21 -8.73 6.90
C ILE A 121 -9.21 -9.73 6.31
N ILE A 122 -8.41 -10.40 7.14
CA ILE A 122 -7.48 -11.45 6.70
C ILE A 122 -8.27 -12.54 5.97
N ARG A 123 -9.30 -13.09 6.62
CA ARG A 123 -10.13 -14.17 6.06
C ARG A 123 -10.73 -13.78 4.71
N ASN A 124 -11.33 -12.59 4.63
CA ASN A 124 -11.92 -12.11 3.38
C ASN A 124 -10.88 -11.88 2.29
N SER A 125 -9.68 -11.39 2.65
CA SER A 125 -8.61 -11.15 1.68
C SER A 125 -8.05 -12.45 1.13
N VAL A 126 -7.83 -13.45 1.99
CA VAL A 126 -7.38 -14.79 1.59
C VAL A 126 -8.44 -15.47 0.72
N SER A 127 -9.71 -15.45 1.13
CA SER A 127 -10.81 -16.04 0.35
C SER A 127 -10.91 -15.42 -1.05
N ASN A 128 -10.80 -14.09 -1.16
CA ASN A 128 -10.84 -13.41 -2.46
C ASN A 128 -9.59 -13.67 -3.31
N PHE A 129 -8.45 -13.96 -2.68
CA PHE A 129 -7.21 -14.30 -3.38
C PHE A 129 -7.26 -15.72 -3.95
N VAL A 130 -7.73 -16.68 -3.15
CA VAL A 130 -7.84 -18.09 -3.55
C VAL A 130 -8.99 -18.29 -4.56
N ASN A 131 -10.11 -17.61 -4.34
CA ASN A 131 -11.30 -17.70 -5.20
C ASN A 131 -11.63 -16.30 -5.77
N PRO A 132 -10.92 -15.85 -6.79
CA PRO A 132 -11.19 -14.56 -7.40
C PRO A 132 -12.56 -14.59 -8.10
N ASN A 133 -13.58 -14.05 -7.44
CA ASN A 133 -14.86 -13.80 -8.07
C ASN A 133 -14.71 -12.67 -9.10
N VAL A 134 -14.34 -13.00 -10.32
CA VAL A 134 -14.30 -12.06 -11.44
C VAL A 134 -15.73 -11.71 -11.82
N LYS A 135 -16.27 -10.69 -11.20
CA LYS A 135 -17.57 -10.13 -11.62
C LYS A 135 -17.33 -9.26 -12.86
N PHE A 136 -17.34 -9.89 -14.02
CA PHE A 136 -17.53 -9.17 -15.28
C PHE A 136 -19.00 -8.77 -15.38
N GLY A 137 -19.38 -7.68 -14.73
CA GLY A 137 -20.67 -7.04 -14.96
C GLY A 137 -20.54 -6.01 -16.09
N PRO A 138 -21.63 -5.68 -16.77
CA PRO A 138 -21.62 -4.61 -17.76
C PRO A 138 -21.10 -3.32 -17.12
N HIS A 139 -20.30 -2.57 -17.88
CA HIS A 139 -19.72 -1.32 -17.42
C HIS A 139 -20.84 -0.31 -17.19
N LYS A 140 -21.21 -0.11 -15.93
CA LYS A 140 -22.22 0.89 -15.56
C LYS A 140 -21.58 2.27 -15.54
N ASP A 141 -22.30 3.26 -16.04
CA ASP A 141 -21.93 4.66 -15.87
C ASP A 141 -21.75 4.96 -14.38
N ARG A 142 -20.68 5.68 -14.05
CA ARG A 142 -20.35 6.03 -12.66
C ARG A 142 -20.76 7.45 -12.34
N LEU A 143 -21.56 7.60 -11.29
CA LEU A 143 -21.88 8.90 -10.71
C LEU A 143 -21.06 9.13 -9.45
N TYR A 144 -20.29 10.20 -9.43
CA TYR A 144 -19.44 10.56 -8.29
C TYR A 144 -20.08 11.65 -7.44
N ILE A 145 -20.29 11.37 -6.15
CA ILE A 145 -20.87 12.33 -5.19
C ILE A 145 -19.84 12.58 -4.08
N GLY A 146 -19.40 13.83 -3.94
CA GLY A 146 -18.44 14.23 -2.90
C GLY A 146 -19.15 14.73 -1.64
N LEU A 147 -18.88 14.11 -0.48
CA LEU A 147 -19.41 14.52 0.82
C LEU A 147 -18.28 14.99 1.74
N PRO A 148 -18.49 15.99 2.60
CA PRO A 148 -17.57 16.27 3.69
C PRO A 148 -17.64 15.16 4.74
N PHE A 149 -16.51 14.82 5.38
CA PHE A 149 -16.51 13.89 6.49
C PHE A 149 -16.71 14.61 7.82
N LEU A 150 -17.84 14.35 8.48
CA LEU A 150 -18.24 14.94 9.77
C LEU A 150 -18.39 13.88 10.88
N GLY A 151 -17.65 12.78 10.77
CA GLY A 151 -17.71 11.69 11.72
C GLY A 151 -18.69 10.59 11.35
N LYS A 152 -19.13 9.82 12.34
CA LYS A 152 -19.98 8.63 12.16
C LYS A 152 -21.32 8.92 11.46
N SER A 153 -21.89 10.09 11.67
CA SER A 153 -23.13 10.54 11.02
C SER A 153 -23.01 10.61 9.49
N THR A 154 -21.85 10.96 8.96
CA THR A 154 -21.62 10.97 7.51
C THR A 154 -21.68 9.58 6.90
N ASP A 155 -21.30 8.54 7.64
CA ASP A 155 -21.43 7.15 7.14
C ASP A 155 -22.90 6.73 7.05
N GLY A 156 -23.76 7.21 7.94
CA GLY A 156 -25.22 7.05 7.84
C GLY A 156 -25.78 7.73 6.62
N LEU A 157 -25.48 9.02 6.45
CA LEU A 157 -25.89 9.82 5.30
C LEU A 157 -25.42 9.20 3.96
N ARG A 158 -24.19 8.71 3.90
CA ARG A 158 -23.66 8.00 2.73
C ARG A 158 -24.50 6.78 2.36
N ARG A 159 -24.92 5.99 3.35
CA ARG A 159 -25.76 4.81 3.12
C ARG A 159 -27.16 5.21 2.61
N SER A 160 -27.76 6.22 3.21
CA SER A 160 -29.08 6.72 2.80
C SER A 160 -29.05 7.28 1.38
N ILE A 161 -28.07 8.13 1.03
CA ILE A 161 -27.90 8.64 -0.33
C ILE A 161 -27.72 7.50 -1.33
N LYS A 162 -26.87 6.50 -0.99
CA LYS A 162 -26.66 5.36 -1.90
C LYS A 162 -27.94 4.53 -2.10
N ALA A 163 -28.76 4.38 -1.06
CA ALA A 163 -30.06 3.69 -1.16
C ALA A 163 -31.04 4.44 -2.06
N ILE A 164 -31.16 5.76 -1.86
CA ILE A 164 -32.00 6.64 -2.69
C ILE A 164 -31.53 6.60 -4.15
N CYS A 165 -30.24 6.80 -4.40
CA CYS A 165 -29.73 6.75 -5.77
C CYS A 165 -29.96 5.39 -6.44
N LYS A 166 -29.89 4.28 -5.71
CA LYS A 166 -30.19 2.95 -6.26
C LYS A 166 -31.67 2.83 -6.69
N GLN A 167 -32.57 3.50 -5.98
CA GLN A 167 -34.00 3.49 -6.31
C GLN A 167 -34.31 4.34 -7.54
N PHE A 168 -33.73 5.53 -7.66
CA PHE A 168 -34.03 6.48 -8.74
C PHE A 168 -33.13 6.31 -9.99
N ILE A 169 -31.93 5.79 -9.82
CA ILE A 169 -30.93 5.66 -10.90
C ILE A 169 -30.31 4.25 -10.86
N PRO A 170 -31.09 3.18 -11.09
CA PRO A 170 -30.61 1.79 -10.95
C PRO A 170 -29.50 1.43 -11.96
N ASN A 171 -29.43 2.13 -13.08
CA ASN A 171 -28.48 1.88 -14.17
C ASN A 171 -27.10 2.50 -13.93
N LYS A 172 -26.95 3.38 -12.93
CA LYS A 172 -25.65 4.03 -12.60
C LYS A 172 -25.03 3.44 -11.34
N ASP A 173 -23.70 3.30 -11.36
CA ASP A 173 -22.94 2.93 -10.16
C ASP A 173 -22.56 4.21 -9.39
N VAL A 174 -23.17 4.40 -8.22
CA VAL A 174 -22.98 5.61 -7.41
C VAL A 174 -21.78 5.44 -6.48
N ILE A 175 -20.73 6.20 -6.74
CA ILE A 175 -19.51 6.24 -5.95
C ILE A 175 -19.53 7.50 -5.07
N ILE A 176 -19.63 7.31 -3.77
CA ILE A 176 -19.57 8.39 -2.81
C ILE A 176 -18.16 8.45 -2.23
N TYR A 177 -17.49 9.59 -2.42
CA TYR A 177 -16.16 9.85 -1.89
C TYR A 177 -16.20 10.99 -0.87
N PHE A 178 -15.23 11.00 0.03
CA PHE A 178 -15.12 12.08 1.02
C PHE A 178 -14.19 13.17 0.50
N LYS A 179 -14.71 14.40 0.44
CA LYS A 179 -13.90 15.57 0.13
C LYS A 179 -12.95 15.85 1.31
N PRO A 180 -11.68 16.15 1.04
CA PRO A 180 -10.79 16.62 2.10
C PRO A 180 -11.35 17.90 2.72
N GLY A 181 -11.28 18.02 4.04
CA GLY A 181 -11.56 19.25 4.76
C GLY A 181 -10.56 20.34 4.40
N ARG A 182 -10.80 21.56 4.92
CA ARG A 182 -9.82 22.64 4.80
C ARG A 182 -8.51 22.20 5.44
N ARG A 183 -7.42 22.28 4.69
CA ARG A 183 -6.08 21.97 5.20
C ARG A 183 -5.54 23.14 5.98
N VAL A 184 -4.67 22.88 6.95
CA VAL A 184 -3.96 23.95 7.69
C VAL A 184 -3.28 24.92 6.72
N ALA A 185 -2.69 24.44 5.64
CA ALA A 185 -2.12 25.27 4.57
C ALA A 185 -3.11 26.24 3.91
N ASN A 186 -4.43 26.01 4.01
CA ASN A 186 -5.43 26.94 3.49
C ASN A 186 -5.63 28.17 4.40
N PHE A 187 -5.20 28.07 5.66
CA PHE A 187 -5.26 29.16 6.65
C PHE A 187 -3.95 29.94 6.75
N PHE A 188 -2.83 29.26 6.46
CA PHE A 188 -1.51 29.86 6.45
C PHE A 188 -1.07 30.06 5.00
N ARG A 189 -1.28 31.27 4.46
CA ARG A 189 -0.57 31.68 3.24
C ARG A 189 0.85 32.01 3.67
N LEU A 190 1.83 31.25 3.22
CA LEU A 190 3.22 31.65 3.26
C LEU A 190 3.32 32.98 2.52
N LYS A 191 3.65 34.07 3.26
CA LYS A 191 3.86 35.38 2.69
C LYS A 191 5.14 35.45 1.83
N ASP A 192 6.05 34.55 2.02
CA ASP A 192 7.29 34.46 1.25
C ASP A 192 7.02 33.72 -0.08
N VAL A 193 6.43 34.49 -1.01
CA VAL A 193 6.53 34.14 -2.42
C VAL A 193 7.98 34.45 -2.81
N THR A 194 8.84 33.45 -2.81
CA THR A 194 10.17 33.59 -3.43
C THR A 194 9.96 34.11 -4.86
N PRO A 195 10.61 35.25 -5.22
CA PRO A 195 10.49 35.78 -6.58
C PRO A 195 10.81 34.68 -7.59
N LEU A 196 10.10 34.66 -8.71
CA LEU A 196 10.24 33.66 -9.79
C LEU A 196 11.68 33.56 -10.32
N GLU A 197 12.49 34.59 -10.10
CA GLU A 197 13.91 34.67 -10.49
C GLU A 197 14.83 33.70 -9.74
N LEU A 198 14.42 33.17 -8.57
CA LEU A 198 15.21 32.17 -7.82
C LEU A 198 14.87 30.72 -8.16
N ARG A 199 14.00 30.47 -9.16
CA ARG A 199 13.64 29.12 -9.60
C ARG A 199 14.50 28.59 -10.77
N SER A 200 15.46 29.38 -11.22
CA SER A 200 16.33 29.06 -12.38
C SER A 200 17.79 28.75 -11.99
N CYS A 201 18.06 28.28 -10.78
CA CYS A 201 19.35 27.74 -10.40
C CYS A 201 19.27 26.24 -10.07
#